data_907e73e1ffdf58c60ca500efa524fcac
#
_entry.id   907e73e1ffdf58c60ca500efa524fcac
#
_cell.length_a   1.000
_cell.length_b   1.000
_cell.length_c   1.000
_cell.angle_alpha   90.00
_cell.angle_beta   90.00
_cell.angle_gamma   90.00
#
_symmetry.space_group_name_H-M   'P 1'
#
loop_
_entity.id
_entity.type
_entity.pdbx_description
1 polymer ?
#
loop_
_entity_poly.entity_id
_entity_poly.type
_entity_poly.pdbx_seq_one_letter_code
_entity_poly.pdbx_strand_id
1 'polypeptide(L)'
;MINPIAALSPLDGRYAKSVEALRPVFSEYGLMRARVRVELSWLKALAAEPKIVEVPPFDEAVLAEIDDVIAGFSLEDAAAVKAIEATTNHDVKAIEYWLKERFAGVPAVSAVSEFIHFACTSEDINNLSHALMLRDARDEVLLPKLAEVSDKLRSLAHELAAVPMMSRTHGQPATPTTLGKEVANVLYRLERQAKQLSAQEFLGKINGAVGNYNAHMVAYPDVDWEGHCRRFVEEDLGLTFNPYTIQIEPHDYMAEFFQAVSRINTILIDFNRDVWGYISLGYFKQKVKAGEVGSSTMPHKVNPIDFENSEGNLGMANAVLAFLSEKLPVSRWQRDLTDSTVLRNMGVGIGYAVLGLAAHLRGLNKLEANPAALAADLDATWELLAEPIQTVMRRYGVTNPYEKLKDLTRGKGSITPEVLASFIRDLDIPDEAKQQLLDLTPASYVGKAENLAKRI
;
A
#
# COMPACT_ATOMS: atom_id res chain seq x y z
N MET A 1 -15.61 5.09 26.53
CA MET A 1 -15.05 5.38 25.19
C MET A 1 -14.61 6.83 25.14
N ILE A 2 -13.42 7.12 24.60
CA ILE A 2 -12.96 8.50 24.41
C ILE A 2 -13.85 9.16 23.35
N ASN A 3 -14.33 10.37 23.63
CA ASN A 3 -15.08 11.15 22.66
C ASN A 3 -14.16 11.45 21.45
N PRO A 4 -14.54 11.11 20.20
CA PRO A 4 -13.71 11.37 19.02
C PRO A 4 -13.26 12.83 18.86
N ILE A 5 -14.05 13.80 19.36
CA ILE A 5 -13.68 15.23 19.31
C ILE A 5 -12.51 15.52 20.26
N ALA A 6 -12.34 14.73 21.32
CA ALA A 6 -11.24 14.85 22.30
C ALA A 6 -10.08 13.88 22.03
N ALA A 7 -10.13 13.12 20.94
CA ALA A 7 -9.07 12.18 20.60
C ALA A 7 -7.79 12.92 20.19
N LEU A 8 -6.66 12.50 20.75
CA LEU A 8 -5.34 13.08 20.43
C LEU A 8 -4.88 12.67 19.02
N SER A 9 -5.11 11.41 18.63
CA SER A 9 -4.82 10.93 17.28
C SER A 9 -5.95 11.30 16.32
N PRO A 10 -5.66 11.91 15.16
CA PRO A 10 -6.67 12.17 14.14
C PRO A 10 -7.27 10.87 13.57
N LEU A 11 -6.57 9.74 13.63
CA LEU A 11 -7.09 8.43 13.21
C LEU A 11 -8.23 7.94 14.12
N ASP A 12 -8.23 8.31 15.40
CA ASP A 12 -9.28 7.98 16.35
C ASP A 12 -10.33 9.10 16.52
N GLY A 13 -10.05 10.28 15.96
CA GLY A 13 -10.94 11.44 15.96
C GLY A 13 -11.54 11.70 14.58
N ARG A 14 -11.01 12.73 13.91
CA ARG A 14 -11.48 13.26 12.63
C ARG A 14 -11.66 12.19 11.53
N TYR A 15 -10.75 11.21 11.49
CA TYR A 15 -10.68 10.19 10.43
C TYR A 15 -11.12 8.80 10.87
N ALA A 16 -11.71 8.67 12.06
CA ALA A 16 -12.07 7.39 12.65
C ALA A 16 -12.89 6.49 11.70
N LYS A 17 -13.88 7.05 11.00
CA LYS A 17 -14.71 6.32 10.03
C LYS A 17 -13.93 5.83 8.81
N SER A 18 -12.89 6.55 8.39
CA SER A 18 -12.11 6.22 7.19
C SER A 18 -11.16 5.05 7.41
N VAL A 19 -10.84 4.73 8.66
CA VAL A 19 -9.94 3.65 9.06
C VAL A 19 -10.64 2.56 9.86
N GLU A 20 -11.98 2.54 9.86
CA GLU A 20 -12.79 1.60 10.64
C GLU A 20 -12.44 0.14 10.35
N ALA A 21 -12.16 -0.21 9.09
CA ALA A 21 -11.79 -1.55 8.69
C ALA A 21 -10.47 -2.06 9.31
N LEU A 22 -9.61 -1.15 9.79
CA LEU A 22 -8.34 -1.52 10.45
C LEU A 22 -8.49 -1.76 11.95
N ARG A 23 -9.60 -1.35 12.58
CA ARG A 23 -9.79 -1.49 14.02
C ARG A 23 -9.79 -2.94 14.49
N PRO A 24 -10.49 -3.88 13.82
CA PRO A 24 -10.45 -5.29 14.20
C PRO A 24 -9.07 -5.93 14.04
N VAL A 25 -8.16 -5.27 13.31
CA VAL A 25 -6.82 -5.79 13.01
C VAL A 25 -5.77 -5.18 13.92
N PHE A 26 -5.66 -3.84 13.97
CA PHE A 26 -4.53 -3.16 14.62
C PHE A 26 -4.85 -2.50 15.96
N SER A 27 -6.09 -2.56 16.44
CA SER A 27 -6.38 -2.13 17.80
C SER A 27 -5.81 -3.11 18.83
N GLU A 28 -5.79 -2.72 20.10
CA GLU A 28 -5.43 -3.63 21.19
C GLU A 28 -6.37 -4.85 21.23
N TYR A 29 -7.67 -4.64 20.95
CA TYR A 29 -8.63 -5.72 20.73
C TYR A 29 -8.20 -6.65 19.59
N GLY A 30 -7.77 -6.11 18.44
CA GLY A 30 -7.30 -6.90 17.31
C GLY A 30 -6.08 -7.77 17.67
N LEU A 31 -5.12 -7.22 18.40
CA LEU A 31 -3.97 -7.98 18.89
C LEU A 31 -4.38 -9.10 19.85
N MET A 32 -5.29 -8.82 20.80
CA MET A 32 -5.81 -9.85 21.72
C MET A 32 -6.53 -10.96 20.94
N ARG A 33 -7.36 -10.62 19.97
CA ARG A 33 -8.05 -11.59 19.10
C ARG A 33 -7.06 -12.48 18.35
N ALA A 34 -5.99 -11.91 17.82
CA ALA A 34 -4.95 -12.67 17.14
C ALA A 34 -4.20 -13.61 18.11
N ARG A 35 -3.89 -13.16 19.33
CA ARG A 35 -3.27 -13.98 20.37
C ARG A 35 -4.16 -15.15 20.78
N VAL A 36 -5.45 -14.92 21.01
CA VAL A 36 -6.43 -15.97 21.32
C VAL A 36 -6.46 -17.02 20.21
N ARG A 37 -6.48 -16.56 18.94
CA ARG A 37 -6.40 -17.48 17.79
C ARG A 37 -5.14 -18.33 17.84
N VAL A 38 -3.97 -17.74 18.05
CA VAL A 38 -2.69 -18.47 18.07
C VAL A 38 -2.64 -19.46 19.22
N GLU A 39 -2.99 -19.06 20.45
CA GLU A 39 -2.98 -19.92 21.64
C GLU A 39 -3.89 -21.14 21.48
N LEU A 40 -5.12 -20.94 21.03
CA LEU A 40 -6.08 -22.02 20.85
C LEU A 40 -5.73 -22.92 19.66
N SER A 41 -5.21 -22.36 18.57
CA SER A 41 -4.71 -23.15 17.45
C SER A 41 -3.51 -23.99 17.87
N TRP A 42 -2.61 -23.46 18.72
CA TRP A 42 -1.50 -24.21 19.27
C TRP A 42 -1.97 -25.37 20.15
N LEU A 43 -2.95 -25.14 21.03
CA LEU A 43 -3.54 -26.19 21.84
C LEU A 43 -4.17 -27.33 20.96
N LYS A 44 -4.86 -26.96 19.88
CA LYS A 44 -5.39 -27.92 18.90
C LYS A 44 -4.27 -28.74 18.23
N ALA A 45 -3.15 -28.07 17.86
CA ALA A 45 -2.01 -28.72 17.25
C ALA A 45 -1.33 -29.72 18.24
N LEU A 46 -1.18 -29.35 19.51
CA LEU A 46 -0.65 -30.23 20.54
C LEU A 46 -1.55 -31.47 20.74
N ALA A 47 -2.88 -31.28 20.76
CA ALA A 47 -3.86 -32.39 20.87
C ALA A 47 -3.82 -33.33 19.65
N ALA A 48 -3.40 -32.83 18.49
CA ALA A 48 -3.26 -33.61 17.26
C ALA A 48 -1.94 -34.39 17.17
N GLU A 49 -0.94 -34.12 18.05
CA GLU A 49 0.34 -34.81 18.05
C GLU A 49 0.30 -36.11 18.88
N PRO A 50 0.39 -37.28 18.23
CA PRO A 50 0.16 -38.57 18.94
C PRO A 50 1.16 -38.87 20.05
N LYS A 51 2.31 -38.21 20.07
CA LYS A 51 3.35 -38.41 21.08
C LYS A 51 3.16 -37.53 22.32
N ILE A 52 2.18 -36.61 22.29
CA ILE A 52 1.79 -35.80 23.46
C ILE A 52 0.54 -36.44 24.09
N VAL A 53 0.75 -37.56 24.73
CA VAL A 53 -0.36 -38.41 25.24
C VAL A 53 -1.18 -37.74 26.34
N GLU A 54 -0.65 -36.73 27.01
CA GLU A 54 -1.32 -35.95 28.05
C GLU A 54 -2.38 -35.00 27.48
N VAL A 55 -2.32 -34.70 26.18
CA VAL A 55 -3.33 -33.90 25.48
C VAL A 55 -4.01 -34.79 24.43
N PRO A 56 -5.03 -35.55 24.80
CA PRO A 56 -5.70 -36.43 23.87
C PRO A 56 -6.40 -35.63 22.75
N PRO A 57 -6.56 -36.23 21.56
CA PRO A 57 -7.29 -35.60 20.46
C PRO A 57 -8.67 -35.11 20.90
N PHE A 58 -9.03 -33.89 20.58
CA PHE A 58 -10.34 -33.32 20.82
C PHE A 58 -11.36 -33.88 19.82
N ASP A 59 -12.57 -34.16 20.28
CA ASP A 59 -13.68 -34.51 19.41
C ASP A 59 -14.21 -33.29 18.64
N GLU A 60 -15.08 -33.52 17.64
CA GLU A 60 -15.62 -32.46 16.78
C GLU A 60 -16.38 -31.37 17.56
N ALA A 61 -17.06 -31.75 18.65
CA ALA A 61 -17.84 -30.81 19.47
C ALA A 61 -16.91 -29.84 20.22
N VAL A 62 -15.82 -30.35 20.79
CA VAL A 62 -14.80 -29.56 21.48
C VAL A 62 -14.04 -28.67 20.49
N LEU A 63 -13.68 -29.20 19.31
CA LEU A 63 -13.05 -28.42 18.26
C LEU A 63 -13.95 -27.26 17.79
N ALA A 64 -15.26 -27.53 17.62
CA ALA A 64 -16.21 -26.46 17.25
C ALA A 64 -16.33 -25.40 18.35
N GLU A 65 -16.34 -25.77 19.63
CA GLU A 65 -16.37 -24.80 20.73
C GLU A 65 -15.10 -23.95 20.79
N ILE A 66 -13.94 -24.55 20.54
CA ILE A 66 -12.68 -23.79 20.42
C ILE A 66 -12.74 -22.78 19.26
N ASP A 67 -13.22 -23.20 18.09
CA ASP A 67 -13.36 -22.36 16.92
C ASP A 67 -14.40 -21.26 17.13
N ASP A 68 -15.49 -21.53 17.84
CA ASP A 68 -16.47 -20.52 18.23
C ASP A 68 -15.87 -19.44 19.14
N VAL A 69 -14.98 -19.80 20.08
CA VAL A 69 -14.26 -18.83 20.92
C VAL A 69 -13.30 -17.99 20.08
N ILE A 70 -12.58 -18.58 19.12
CA ILE A 70 -11.68 -17.86 18.23
C ILE A 70 -12.46 -16.84 17.38
N ALA A 71 -13.56 -17.27 16.78
CA ALA A 71 -14.38 -16.46 15.88
C ALA A 71 -15.17 -15.39 16.64
N GLY A 72 -15.69 -15.74 17.82
CA GLY A 72 -16.59 -14.93 18.62
C GLY A 72 -15.91 -14.00 19.63
N PHE A 73 -14.57 -13.94 19.70
CA PHE A 73 -13.87 -13.07 20.64
C PHE A 73 -14.33 -11.62 20.49
N SER A 74 -14.90 -11.07 21.55
CA SER A 74 -15.62 -9.79 21.56
C SER A 74 -14.85 -8.67 22.27
N LEU A 75 -15.38 -7.45 22.22
CA LEU A 75 -14.85 -6.31 23.00
C LEU A 75 -15.05 -6.51 24.51
N GLU A 76 -16.11 -7.21 24.91
CA GLU A 76 -16.37 -7.59 26.30
C GLU A 76 -15.32 -8.59 26.79
N ASP A 77 -14.95 -9.58 25.98
CA ASP A 77 -13.86 -10.52 26.27
C ASP A 77 -12.51 -9.79 26.40
N ALA A 78 -12.23 -8.86 25.48
CA ALA A 78 -11.03 -8.04 25.57
C ALA A 78 -11.01 -7.18 26.84
N ALA A 79 -12.13 -6.66 27.29
CA ALA A 79 -12.25 -5.92 28.55
C ALA A 79 -11.98 -6.85 29.76
N ALA A 80 -12.44 -8.11 29.73
CA ALA A 80 -12.14 -9.10 30.75
C ALA A 80 -10.62 -9.41 30.80
N VAL A 81 -9.99 -9.62 29.63
CA VAL A 81 -8.52 -9.79 29.54
C VAL A 81 -7.81 -8.59 30.14
N LYS A 82 -8.24 -7.34 29.86
CA LYS A 82 -7.64 -6.12 30.43
C LYS A 82 -7.80 -6.03 31.95
N ALA A 83 -8.90 -6.54 32.50
CA ALA A 83 -9.09 -6.60 33.96
C ALA A 83 -8.08 -7.54 34.62
N ILE A 84 -7.78 -8.68 34.00
CA ILE A 84 -6.74 -9.63 34.45
C ILE A 84 -5.36 -8.97 34.32
N GLU A 85 -5.06 -8.36 33.17
CA GLU A 85 -3.79 -7.67 32.92
C GLU A 85 -3.50 -6.58 33.95
N ALA A 86 -4.51 -5.83 34.38
CA ALA A 86 -4.36 -4.79 35.39
C ALA A 86 -3.81 -5.31 36.73
N THR A 87 -4.00 -6.60 37.01
CA THR A 87 -3.47 -7.27 38.22
C THR A 87 -2.12 -7.95 37.95
N THR A 88 -1.98 -8.60 36.80
CA THR A 88 -0.79 -9.40 36.46
C THR A 88 0.36 -8.57 35.90
N ASN A 89 0.06 -7.39 35.37
CA ASN A 89 0.97 -6.52 34.65
C ASN A 89 1.71 -7.24 33.48
N HIS A 90 1.01 -8.22 32.87
CA HIS A 90 1.56 -9.01 31.77
C HIS A 90 0.45 -9.38 30.78
N ASP A 91 0.50 -8.81 29.58
CA ASP A 91 -0.55 -8.86 28.57
C ASP A 91 -0.79 -10.29 28.00
N VAL A 92 0.29 -11.03 27.64
CA VAL A 92 0.14 -12.40 27.10
C VAL A 92 -0.31 -13.36 28.21
N LYS A 93 0.20 -13.22 29.43
CA LYS A 93 -0.24 -14.05 30.56
C LYS A 93 -1.72 -13.85 30.91
N ALA A 94 -2.21 -12.62 30.71
CA ALA A 94 -3.63 -12.31 30.89
C ALA A 94 -4.52 -13.09 29.89
N ILE A 95 -4.09 -13.27 28.65
CA ILE A 95 -4.76 -14.10 27.65
C ILE A 95 -4.85 -15.57 28.15
N GLU A 96 -3.72 -16.14 28.61
CA GLU A 96 -3.68 -17.51 29.11
C GLU A 96 -4.67 -17.71 30.27
N TYR A 97 -4.70 -16.79 31.24
CA TYR A 97 -5.63 -16.87 32.38
C TYR A 97 -7.08 -16.76 31.94
N TRP A 98 -7.40 -15.81 31.03
CA TRP A 98 -8.73 -15.66 30.49
C TRP A 98 -9.18 -16.93 29.76
N LEU A 99 -8.31 -17.56 28.96
CA LEU A 99 -8.60 -18.81 28.27
C LEU A 99 -8.90 -19.95 29.26
N LYS A 100 -8.11 -20.09 30.34
CA LYS A 100 -8.35 -21.09 31.40
C LYS A 100 -9.71 -20.90 32.07
N GLU A 101 -10.08 -19.63 32.36
CA GLU A 101 -11.40 -19.32 32.92
C GLU A 101 -12.50 -19.56 31.92
N ARG A 102 -12.34 -19.19 30.64
CA ARG A 102 -13.33 -19.38 29.59
C ARG A 102 -13.67 -20.85 29.32
N PHE A 103 -12.69 -21.73 29.44
CA PHE A 103 -12.84 -23.18 29.22
C PHE A 103 -12.99 -23.99 30.50
N ALA A 104 -13.15 -23.38 31.66
CA ALA A 104 -13.33 -24.08 32.93
C ALA A 104 -14.57 -25.05 32.94
N GLY A 105 -15.60 -24.69 32.14
CA GLY A 105 -16.81 -25.48 31.95
C GLY A 105 -16.73 -26.55 30.85
N VAL A 106 -15.62 -26.66 30.12
CA VAL A 106 -15.39 -27.63 29.03
C VAL A 106 -14.43 -28.70 29.53
N PRO A 107 -14.90 -29.88 29.99
CA PRO A 107 -14.06 -30.84 30.69
C PRO A 107 -12.81 -31.27 29.93
N ALA A 108 -12.92 -31.48 28.62
CA ALA A 108 -11.80 -31.91 27.78
C ALA A 108 -10.68 -30.87 27.70
N VAL A 109 -11.00 -29.58 27.61
CA VAL A 109 -10.02 -28.46 27.56
C VAL A 109 -9.54 -28.15 28.99
N SER A 110 -10.43 -28.14 29.96
CA SER A 110 -10.10 -27.87 31.37
C SER A 110 -9.08 -28.87 31.93
N ALA A 111 -9.20 -30.15 31.58
CA ALA A 111 -8.27 -31.23 32.00
C ALA A 111 -6.83 -30.99 31.48
N VAL A 112 -6.67 -30.31 30.35
CA VAL A 112 -5.37 -30.00 29.72
C VAL A 112 -5.04 -28.52 29.72
N SER A 113 -5.68 -27.75 30.59
CA SER A 113 -5.53 -26.27 30.62
C SER A 113 -4.10 -25.79 30.82
N GLU A 114 -3.20 -26.59 31.45
CA GLU A 114 -1.80 -26.30 31.60
C GLU A 114 -1.00 -26.42 30.30
N PHE A 115 -1.60 -26.98 29.23
CA PHE A 115 -1.00 -26.96 27.89
C PHE A 115 -1.35 -25.72 27.06
N ILE A 116 -2.22 -24.84 27.56
CA ILE A 116 -2.33 -23.47 27.00
C ILE A 116 -0.98 -22.78 27.23
N HIS A 117 -0.41 -22.18 26.18
CA HIS A 117 0.93 -21.59 26.20
C HIS A 117 2.08 -22.59 26.45
N PHE A 118 1.86 -23.90 26.21
CA PHE A 118 2.86 -24.92 26.51
C PHE A 118 4.14 -24.72 25.69
N ALA A 119 5.28 -24.72 26.40
CA ALA A 119 6.64 -24.55 25.90
C ALA A 119 6.89 -23.22 25.12
N CYS A 120 5.92 -22.31 25.10
CA CYS A 120 6.01 -21.01 24.43
C CYS A 120 6.71 -19.98 25.31
N THR A 121 7.33 -19.01 24.64
CA THR A 121 7.58 -17.67 25.19
C THR A 121 6.51 -16.73 24.65
N SER A 122 6.32 -15.56 25.29
CA SER A 122 5.32 -14.57 24.82
C SER A 122 5.51 -14.20 23.35
N GLU A 123 6.73 -14.21 22.85
CA GLU A 123 7.03 -13.88 21.47
C GLU A 123 6.69 -14.98 20.47
N ASP A 124 6.55 -16.24 20.90
CA ASP A 124 5.97 -17.28 20.05
C ASP A 124 4.53 -16.93 19.65
N ILE A 125 3.79 -16.35 20.58
CA ILE A 125 2.41 -15.90 20.35
C ILE A 125 2.37 -14.54 19.63
N ASN A 126 3.19 -13.59 20.08
CA ASN A 126 3.20 -12.24 19.53
C ASN A 126 3.62 -12.18 18.06
N ASN A 127 4.74 -12.87 17.69
CA ASN A 127 5.21 -12.82 16.31
C ASN A 127 4.18 -13.37 15.32
N LEU A 128 3.55 -14.50 15.66
CA LEU A 128 2.49 -15.09 14.84
C LEU A 128 1.26 -14.18 14.78
N SER A 129 0.88 -13.57 15.92
CA SER A 129 -0.23 -12.61 15.96
C SER A 129 0.03 -11.41 15.06
N HIS A 130 1.21 -10.81 15.12
CA HIS A 130 1.58 -9.67 14.26
C HIS A 130 1.63 -10.07 12.78
N ALA A 131 2.15 -11.27 12.46
CA ALA A 131 2.16 -11.77 11.09
C ALA A 131 0.74 -11.95 10.52
N LEU A 132 -0.18 -12.52 11.31
CA LEU A 132 -1.60 -12.64 10.97
C LEU A 132 -2.24 -11.26 10.76
N MET A 133 -2.02 -10.32 11.67
CA MET A 133 -2.55 -8.95 11.57
C MET A 133 -2.07 -8.24 10.30
N LEU A 134 -0.79 -8.33 9.95
CA LEU A 134 -0.25 -7.73 8.74
C LEU A 134 -0.79 -8.38 7.47
N ARG A 135 -0.92 -9.72 7.46
CA ARG A 135 -1.54 -10.45 6.35
C ARG A 135 -2.99 -10.02 6.15
N ASP A 136 -3.78 -10.02 7.21
CA ASP A 136 -5.20 -9.67 7.16
C ASP A 136 -5.37 -8.20 6.71
N ALA A 137 -4.53 -7.28 7.20
CA ALA A 137 -4.53 -5.88 6.74
C ALA A 137 -4.18 -5.75 5.25
N ARG A 138 -3.21 -6.53 4.76
CA ARG A 138 -2.86 -6.57 3.33
C ARG A 138 -4.03 -7.06 2.50
N ASP A 139 -4.59 -8.21 2.86
CA ASP A 139 -5.54 -8.95 2.02
C ASP A 139 -6.94 -8.35 2.07
N GLU A 140 -7.38 -7.90 3.26
CA GLU A 140 -8.74 -7.42 3.47
C GLU A 140 -8.89 -5.90 3.28
N VAL A 141 -7.80 -5.12 3.39
CA VAL A 141 -7.90 -3.65 3.37
C VAL A 141 -7.01 -3.02 2.29
N LEU A 142 -5.69 -3.28 2.30
CA LEU A 142 -4.76 -2.57 1.43
C LEU A 142 -4.92 -2.95 -0.04
N LEU A 143 -4.90 -4.25 -0.36
CA LEU A 143 -5.02 -4.72 -1.75
C LEU A 143 -6.38 -4.37 -2.36
N PRO A 144 -7.54 -4.53 -1.67
CA PRO A 144 -8.83 -4.06 -2.18
C PRO A 144 -8.85 -2.55 -2.46
N LYS A 145 -8.32 -1.73 -1.53
CA LYS A 145 -8.25 -0.28 -1.74
C LYS A 145 -7.34 0.11 -2.90
N LEU A 146 -6.22 -0.57 -3.05
CA LEU A 146 -5.31 -0.34 -4.17
C LEU A 146 -5.94 -0.77 -5.50
N ALA A 147 -6.72 -1.86 -5.53
CA ALA A 147 -7.48 -2.28 -6.69
C ALA A 147 -8.52 -1.22 -7.11
N GLU A 148 -9.29 -0.65 -6.16
CA GLU A 148 -10.22 0.45 -6.45
C GLU A 148 -9.52 1.66 -7.13
N VAL A 149 -8.33 2.02 -6.63
CA VAL A 149 -7.52 3.11 -7.22
C VAL A 149 -7.03 2.73 -8.61
N SER A 150 -6.51 1.51 -8.78
CA SER A 150 -6.00 1.00 -10.05
C SER A 150 -7.08 0.94 -11.12
N ASP A 151 -8.27 0.46 -10.78
CA ASP A 151 -9.42 0.39 -11.69
C ASP A 151 -9.87 1.79 -12.14
N LYS A 152 -9.87 2.75 -11.22
CA LYS A 152 -10.19 4.14 -11.57
C LYS A 152 -9.14 4.75 -12.49
N LEU A 153 -7.85 4.53 -12.22
CA LEU A 153 -6.76 4.99 -13.08
C LEU A 153 -6.82 4.33 -14.45
N ARG A 154 -7.14 3.04 -14.54
CA ARG A 154 -7.33 2.31 -15.81
C ARG A 154 -8.46 2.93 -16.62
N SER A 155 -9.60 3.18 -15.99
CA SER A 155 -10.73 3.84 -16.65
C SER A 155 -10.34 5.20 -17.22
N LEU A 156 -9.62 6.03 -16.43
CA LEU A 156 -9.14 7.34 -16.90
C LEU A 156 -8.10 7.22 -18.02
N ALA A 157 -7.17 6.26 -17.93
CA ALA A 157 -6.16 6.03 -18.97
C ALA A 157 -6.82 5.69 -20.31
N HIS A 158 -7.84 4.84 -20.29
CA HIS A 158 -8.59 4.45 -21.50
C HIS A 158 -9.45 5.61 -22.03
N GLU A 159 -10.20 6.29 -21.18
CA GLU A 159 -11.05 7.43 -21.53
C GLU A 159 -10.24 8.56 -22.19
N LEU A 160 -9.07 8.84 -21.66
CA LEU A 160 -8.22 9.94 -22.08
C LEU A 160 -7.09 9.52 -23.04
N ALA A 161 -7.13 8.29 -23.55
CA ALA A 161 -6.06 7.70 -24.36
C ALA A 161 -5.70 8.54 -25.60
N ALA A 162 -6.70 9.12 -26.27
CA ALA A 162 -6.55 9.90 -27.48
C ALA A 162 -6.48 11.43 -27.23
N VAL A 163 -6.46 11.89 -25.97
CA VAL A 163 -6.43 13.31 -25.64
C VAL A 163 -4.99 13.82 -25.65
N PRO A 164 -4.56 14.61 -26.66
CA PRO A 164 -3.19 15.11 -26.74
C PRO A 164 -2.91 16.10 -25.61
N MET A 165 -1.68 16.06 -25.12
CA MET A 165 -1.21 16.91 -24.04
C MET A 165 0.25 17.30 -24.30
N MET A 166 0.61 18.56 -24.09
CA MET A 166 1.99 19.00 -24.08
C MET A 166 2.71 18.47 -22.84
N SER A 167 3.83 17.76 -23.03
CA SER A 167 4.71 17.39 -21.90
C SER A 167 5.49 18.63 -21.43
N ARG A 168 5.88 18.60 -20.15
CA ARG A 168 6.69 19.64 -19.55
C ARG A 168 7.90 19.04 -18.84
N THR A 169 9.00 18.87 -19.60
CA THR A 169 10.28 18.46 -19.02
C THR A 169 10.99 19.67 -18.44
N HIS A 170 11.47 19.57 -17.21
CA HIS A 170 12.04 20.72 -16.48
C HIS A 170 11.07 21.92 -16.38
N GLY A 171 9.75 21.67 -16.43
CA GLY A 171 8.73 22.70 -16.46
C GLY A 171 8.57 23.43 -17.79
N GLN A 172 9.36 23.10 -18.82
CA GLN A 172 9.32 23.72 -20.14
C GLN A 172 8.52 22.88 -21.13
N PRO A 173 7.85 23.52 -22.13
CA PRO A 173 7.19 22.83 -23.22
C PRO A 173 8.12 21.82 -23.89
N ALA A 174 7.63 20.59 -24.08
CA ALA A 174 8.39 19.49 -24.64
C ALA A 174 7.48 18.60 -25.51
N THR A 175 8.07 17.55 -26.09
CA THR A 175 7.41 16.60 -26.98
C THR A 175 6.03 16.20 -26.46
N PRO A 176 4.97 16.31 -27.28
CA PRO A 176 3.61 15.96 -26.88
C PRO A 176 3.44 14.49 -26.50
N THR A 177 2.50 14.24 -25.63
CA THR A 177 2.02 12.92 -25.21
C THR A 177 0.49 12.90 -25.25
N THR A 178 -0.14 11.89 -24.61
CA THR A 178 -1.58 11.95 -24.31
C THR A 178 -1.80 11.90 -22.81
N LEU A 179 -2.88 12.53 -22.35
CA LEU A 179 -3.25 12.55 -20.93
C LEU A 179 -3.49 11.12 -20.40
N GLY A 180 -4.10 10.26 -21.24
CA GLY A 180 -4.29 8.85 -20.88
C GLY A 180 -3.00 8.08 -20.71
N LYS A 181 -1.96 8.36 -21.52
CA LYS A 181 -0.65 7.69 -21.39
C LYS A 181 0.07 8.11 -20.10
N GLU A 182 -0.07 9.36 -19.68
CA GLU A 182 0.47 9.80 -18.38
C GLU A 182 -0.18 9.07 -17.21
N VAL A 183 -1.51 8.91 -17.22
CA VAL A 183 -2.21 8.09 -16.23
C VAL A 183 -1.78 6.61 -16.30
N ALA A 184 -1.62 6.05 -17.51
CA ALA A 184 -1.17 4.67 -17.71
C ALA A 184 0.24 4.41 -17.14
N ASN A 185 1.14 5.39 -17.19
CA ASN A 185 2.45 5.28 -16.55
C ASN A 185 2.34 5.06 -15.04
N VAL A 186 1.50 5.83 -14.38
CA VAL A 186 1.27 5.72 -12.92
C VAL A 186 0.64 4.37 -12.59
N LEU A 187 -0.39 3.97 -13.32
CA LEU A 187 -1.07 2.69 -13.14
C LEU A 187 -0.08 1.52 -13.25
N TYR A 188 0.75 1.48 -14.28
CA TYR A 188 1.73 0.42 -14.46
C TYR A 188 2.74 0.33 -13.31
N ARG A 189 3.18 1.48 -12.79
CA ARG A 189 4.05 1.55 -11.61
C ARG A 189 3.36 0.97 -10.37
N LEU A 190 2.09 1.33 -10.15
CA LEU A 190 1.29 0.82 -9.01
C LEU A 190 1.06 -0.68 -9.09
N GLU A 191 0.70 -1.21 -10.25
CA GLU A 191 0.47 -2.65 -10.44
C GLU A 191 1.72 -3.49 -10.17
N ARG A 192 2.90 -2.99 -10.57
CA ARG A 192 4.16 -3.64 -10.21
C ARG A 192 4.38 -3.70 -8.70
N GLN A 193 4.03 -2.65 -7.97
CA GLN A 193 4.14 -2.64 -6.51
C GLN A 193 3.05 -3.50 -5.86
N ALA A 194 1.82 -3.46 -6.38
CA ALA A 194 0.73 -4.32 -5.92
C ALA A 194 1.08 -5.80 -6.02
N LYS A 195 1.72 -6.21 -7.14
CA LYS A 195 2.22 -7.58 -7.32
C LYS A 195 3.29 -7.94 -6.28
N GLN A 196 4.22 -7.04 -5.94
CA GLN A 196 5.21 -7.29 -4.90
C GLN A 196 4.56 -7.39 -3.52
N LEU A 197 3.64 -6.48 -3.21
CA LEU A 197 2.90 -6.49 -1.95
C LEU A 197 2.06 -7.76 -1.77
N SER A 198 1.38 -8.23 -2.82
CA SER A 198 0.56 -9.46 -2.78
C SER A 198 1.40 -10.73 -2.61
N ALA A 199 2.63 -10.72 -3.12
CA ALA A 199 3.56 -11.85 -3.02
C ALA A 199 4.39 -11.85 -1.72
N GLN A 200 4.22 -10.85 -0.85
CA GLN A 200 4.95 -10.73 0.41
C GLN A 200 4.62 -11.90 1.33
N GLU A 201 5.64 -12.61 1.78
CA GLU A 201 5.52 -13.63 2.80
C GLU A 201 5.47 -13.01 4.20
N PHE A 202 4.71 -13.66 5.09
CA PHE A 202 4.65 -13.30 6.50
C PHE A 202 5.25 -14.44 7.30
N LEU A 203 6.42 -14.19 7.89
CA LEU A 203 7.16 -15.22 8.58
C LEU A 203 6.71 -15.35 10.03
N GLY A 204 6.85 -16.58 10.55
CA GLY A 204 6.51 -16.86 11.93
C GLY A 204 7.34 -18.00 12.53
N LYS A 205 7.43 -17.99 13.84
CA LYS A 205 8.09 -19.03 14.63
C LYS A 205 7.26 -19.42 15.84
N ILE A 206 7.40 -20.67 16.30
CA ILE A 206 6.91 -21.18 17.56
C ILE A 206 7.92 -22.23 18.07
N ASN A 207 9.07 -21.80 18.53
CA ASN A 207 10.23 -22.64 18.83
C ASN A 207 10.89 -22.29 20.18
N GLY A 208 10.16 -21.58 21.04
CA GLY A 208 10.54 -21.31 22.43
C GLY A 208 11.41 -20.08 22.63
N ALA A 209 11.92 -19.93 23.84
CA ALA A 209 12.50 -18.71 24.38
C ALA A 209 13.66 -18.14 23.60
N VAL A 210 14.40 -18.95 22.84
CA VAL A 210 15.56 -18.51 22.03
C VAL A 210 15.63 -19.21 20.67
N GLY A 211 14.51 -19.82 20.23
CA GLY A 211 14.42 -20.42 18.89
C GLY A 211 15.02 -21.82 18.76
N ASN A 212 15.26 -22.54 19.85
CA ASN A 212 15.99 -23.79 19.83
C ASN A 212 15.19 -25.01 20.38
N TYR A 213 13.90 -24.87 20.64
CA TYR A 213 13.04 -25.94 21.19
C TYR A 213 13.48 -26.49 22.55
N ASN A 214 14.24 -25.76 23.35
CA ASN A 214 14.87 -26.26 24.57
C ASN A 214 13.87 -26.92 25.52
N ALA A 215 12.78 -26.23 25.87
CA ALA A 215 11.75 -26.76 26.76
C ALA A 215 10.95 -27.90 26.11
N HIS A 216 10.66 -27.79 24.83
CA HIS A 216 9.96 -28.80 24.05
C HIS A 216 10.70 -30.14 24.06
N MET A 217 11.99 -30.13 23.76
CA MET A 217 12.82 -31.35 23.70
C MET A 217 13.05 -32.00 25.06
N VAL A 218 13.06 -31.21 26.13
CA VAL A 218 13.15 -31.76 27.49
C VAL A 218 11.85 -32.44 27.90
N ALA A 219 10.70 -31.85 27.54
CA ALA A 219 9.39 -32.41 27.89
C ALA A 219 9.04 -33.64 27.03
N TYR A 220 9.26 -33.58 25.73
CA TYR A 220 8.93 -34.64 24.77
C TYR A 220 10.10 -34.84 23.78
N PRO A 221 11.14 -35.60 24.14
CA PRO A 221 12.33 -35.76 23.31
C PRO A 221 12.11 -36.54 22.01
N ASP A 222 11.01 -37.31 21.93
CA ASP A 222 10.70 -38.15 20.77
C ASP A 222 9.78 -37.45 19.74
N VAL A 223 9.31 -36.22 20.02
CA VAL A 223 8.53 -35.41 19.09
C VAL A 223 9.46 -34.73 18.08
N ASP A 224 9.12 -34.79 16.81
CA ASP A 224 9.73 -33.93 15.77
C ASP A 224 9.21 -32.50 15.89
N TRP A 225 9.78 -31.75 16.80
CA TRP A 225 9.31 -30.38 17.08
C TRP A 225 9.50 -29.43 15.90
N GLU A 226 10.57 -29.55 15.12
CA GLU A 226 10.73 -28.67 13.95
C GLU A 226 9.64 -28.97 12.91
N GLY A 227 9.40 -30.22 12.59
CA GLY A 227 8.33 -30.60 11.67
C GLY A 227 6.93 -30.24 12.20
N HIS A 228 6.69 -30.41 13.51
CA HIS A 228 5.40 -30.07 14.15
C HIS A 228 5.16 -28.55 14.10
N CYS A 229 6.12 -27.75 14.51
CA CYS A 229 6.01 -26.28 14.51
C CYS A 229 5.91 -25.71 13.08
N ARG A 230 6.60 -26.30 12.10
CA ARG A 230 6.47 -25.96 10.69
C ARG A 230 5.03 -26.17 10.20
N ARG A 231 4.46 -27.35 10.41
CA ARG A 231 3.07 -27.64 10.03
C ARG A 231 2.10 -26.65 10.68
N PHE A 232 2.26 -26.41 11.97
CA PHE A 232 1.43 -25.42 12.67
C PHE A 232 1.48 -24.03 12.03
N VAL A 233 2.67 -23.53 11.73
CA VAL A 233 2.83 -22.18 11.13
C VAL A 233 2.29 -22.15 9.69
N GLU A 234 2.60 -23.18 8.88
CA GLU A 234 2.29 -23.19 7.45
C GLU A 234 0.85 -23.66 7.17
N GLU A 235 0.41 -24.75 7.80
CA GLU A 235 -0.89 -25.35 7.49
C GLU A 235 -2.03 -24.81 8.36
N ASP A 236 -1.81 -24.64 9.68
CA ASP A 236 -2.86 -24.16 10.57
C ASP A 236 -3.02 -22.63 10.53
N LEU A 237 -1.93 -21.88 10.40
CA LEU A 237 -1.96 -20.42 10.40
C LEU A 237 -1.83 -19.79 9.00
N GLY A 238 -1.34 -20.52 7.99
CA GLY A 238 -1.15 -20.03 6.64
C GLY A 238 -0.07 -18.96 6.55
N LEU A 239 1.00 -19.07 7.36
CA LEU A 239 2.18 -18.20 7.38
C LEU A 239 3.39 -18.95 6.80
N THR A 240 4.53 -18.30 6.68
CA THR A 240 5.78 -18.95 6.28
C THR A 240 6.63 -19.26 7.51
N PHE A 241 7.03 -20.50 7.68
CA PHE A 241 7.85 -20.91 8.83
C PHE A 241 9.29 -20.37 8.69
N ASN A 242 9.80 -19.69 9.74
CA ASN A 242 11.20 -19.26 9.83
C ASN A 242 11.98 -20.21 10.77
N PRO A 243 12.89 -21.07 10.23
CA PRO A 243 13.65 -21.99 11.05
C PRO A 243 14.80 -21.35 11.84
N TYR A 244 15.24 -20.16 11.46
CA TYR A 244 16.38 -19.47 12.09
C TYR A 244 15.95 -18.21 12.81
N THR A 245 15.61 -18.36 14.06
CA THR A 245 15.09 -17.28 14.91
C THR A 245 15.81 -17.21 16.24
N ILE A 246 15.49 -16.21 17.03
CA ILE A 246 15.93 -16.00 18.39
C ILE A 246 14.70 -16.01 19.31
N GLN A 247 14.61 -15.18 20.35
CA GLN A 247 13.34 -15.05 21.08
C GLN A 247 12.25 -14.48 20.17
N ILE A 248 12.61 -13.57 19.27
CA ILE A 248 11.73 -13.01 18.25
C ILE A 248 11.95 -13.69 16.88
N GLU A 249 10.98 -13.58 16.00
CA GLU A 249 11.20 -13.55 14.58
C GLU A 249 11.87 -12.19 14.27
N PRO A 250 12.99 -12.12 13.50
CA PRO A 250 13.81 -10.90 13.40
C PRO A 250 13.19 -9.68 12.74
N HIS A 251 11.95 -9.77 12.26
CA HIS A 251 11.14 -8.69 11.69
C HIS A 251 11.60 -8.15 10.32
N ASP A 252 12.52 -8.80 9.63
CA ASP A 252 12.97 -8.39 8.30
C ASP A 252 11.80 -8.35 7.31
N TYR A 253 10.92 -9.36 7.33
CA TYR A 253 9.73 -9.40 6.48
C TYR A 253 8.76 -8.22 6.76
N MET A 254 8.68 -7.74 8.00
CA MET A 254 7.89 -6.56 8.34
C MET A 254 8.48 -5.31 7.69
N ALA A 255 9.81 -5.18 7.70
CA ALA A 255 10.49 -4.08 7.01
C ALA A 255 10.23 -4.12 5.51
N GLU A 256 10.31 -5.29 4.88
CA GLU A 256 9.95 -5.49 3.46
C GLU A 256 8.52 -5.05 3.17
N PHE A 257 7.56 -5.48 4.00
CA PHE A 257 6.16 -5.09 3.88
C PHE A 257 5.95 -3.58 3.98
N PHE A 258 6.49 -2.93 5.01
CA PHE A 258 6.36 -1.49 5.21
C PHE A 258 7.03 -0.67 4.09
N GLN A 259 8.17 -1.13 3.59
CA GLN A 259 8.84 -0.53 2.44
C GLN A 259 8.04 -0.69 1.14
N ALA A 260 7.37 -1.83 0.94
CA ALA A 260 6.49 -2.04 -0.20
C ALA A 260 5.31 -1.05 -0.18
N VAL A 261 4.66 -0.87 0.97
CA VAL A 261 3.59 0.13 1.14
C VAL A 261 4.12 1.55 0.92
N SER A 262 5.31 1.88 1.45
CA SER A 262 5.92 3.20 1.27
C SER A 262 6.21 3.52 -0.21
N ARG A 263 6.61 2.55 -1.01
CA ARG A 263 6.82 2.74 -2.47
C ARG A 263 5.51 3.02 -3.20
N ILE A 264 4.42 2.34 -2.83
CA ILE A 264 3.07 2.62 -3.35
C ILE A 264 2.68 4.06 -3.01
N ASN A 265 2.83 4.46 -1.76
CA ASN A 265 2.54 5.81 -1.29
C ASN A 265 3.34 6.86 -2.07
N THR A 266 4.62 6.61 -2.31
CA THR A 266 5.52 7.53 -3.03
C THR A 266 5.07 7.74 -4.48
N ILE A 267 4.61 6.68 -5.17
CA ILE A 267 4.07 6.79 -6.54
C ILE A 267 2.81 7.68 -6.55
N LEU A 268 1.95 7.53 -5.55
CA LEU A 268 0.73 8.34 -5.46
C LEU A 268 1.01 9.79 -5.04
N ILE A 269 2.00 10.02 -4.19
CA ILE A 269 2.47 11.39 -3.86
C ILE A 269 2.96 12.10 -5.12
N ASP A 270 3.78 11.44 -5.92
CA ASP A 270 4.27 11.93 -7.20
C ASP A 270 3.11 12.33 -8.12
N PHE A 271 2.15 11.42 -8.31
CA PHE A 271 0.99 11.68 -9.14
C PHE A 271 0.05 12.75 -8.58
N ASN A 272 -0.15 12.83 -7.27
CA ASN A 272 -0.93 13.89 -6.64
C ASN A 272 -0.38 15.29 -6.98
N ARG A 273 0.94 15.44 -7.01
CA ARG A 273 1.63 16.69 -7.38
C ARG A 273 1.46 17.02 -8.85
N ASP A 274 1.54 16.03 -9.73
CA ASP A 274 1.31 16.21 -11.16
C ASP A 274 -0.15 16.63 -11.44
N VAL A 275 -1.13 15.97 -10.83
CA VAL A 275 -2.55 16.32 -10.95
C VAL A 275 -2.81 17.73 -10.42
N TRP A 276 -2.22 18.09 -9.29
CA TRP A 276 -2.28 19.46 -8.75
C TRP A 276 -1.75 20.46 -9.77
N GLY A 277 -0.61 20.17 -10.40
CA GLY A 277 -0.04 20.96 -11.48
C GLY A 277 -0.95 21.07 -12.70
N TYR A 278 -1.52 19.95 -13.15
CA TYR A 278 -2.45 19.93 -14.29
C TYR A 278 -3.75 20.70 -14.00
N ILE A 279 -4.24 20.69 -12.77
CA ILE A 279 -5.37 21.52 -12.35
C ILE A 279 -4.98 23.02 -12.43
N SER A 280 -3.79 23.39 -11.98
CA SER A 280 -3.31 24.78 -12.03
C SER A 280 -3.13 25.31 -13.45
N LEU A 281 -2.80 24.41 -14.42
CA LEU A 281 -2.73 24.71 -15.85
C LEU A 281 -4.11 24.72 -16.54
N GLY A 282 -5.16 24.32 -15.82
CA GLY A 282 -6.50 24.18 -16.39
C GLY A 282 -6.72 22.95 -17.26
N TYR A 283 -5.78 21.99 -17.28
CA TYR A 283 -5.90 20.72 -18.01
C TYR A 283 -6.97 19.81 -17.42
N PHE A 284 -7.12 19.86 -16.09
CA PHE A 284 -8.23 19.25 -15.36
C PHE A 284 -9.10 20.33 -14.70
N LYS A 285 -10.40 20.08 -14.69
CA LYS A 285 -11.39 20.72 -13.83
C LYS A 285 -11.80 19.73 -12.73
N GLN A 286 -12.37 20.27 -11.65
CA GLN A 286 -12.93 19.46 -10.57
C GLN A 286 -14.45 19.62 -10.56
N LYS A 287 -15.18 18.49 -10.56
CA LYS A 287 -16.64 18.48 -10.38
C LYS A 287 -16.99 19.02 -9.00
N VAL A 288 -17.86 20.01 -8.96
CA VAL A 288 -18.39 20.57 -7.72
C VAL A 288 -19.50 19.66 -7.21
N LYS A 289 -19.40 19.22 -5.97
CA LYS A 289 -20.49 18.49 -5.32
C LYS A 289 -21.43 19.49 -4.67
N ALA A 290 -22.74 19.35 -4.90
CA ALA A 290 -23.74 20.22 -4.32
C ALA A 290 -23.61 20.27 -2.78
N GLY A 291 -23.49 21.49 -2.22
CA GLY A 291 -23.31 21.73 -0.78
C GLY A 291 -21.85 21.79 -0.31
N GLU A 292 -20.85 21.47 -1.15
CA GLU A 292 -19.45 21.70 -0.79
C GLU A 292 -19.07 23.18 -1.01
N VAL A 293 -18.34 23.76 -0.03
CA VAL A 293 -17.78 25.11 -0.13
C VAL A 293 -16.33 25.00 -0.56
N GLY A 294 -16.02 25.42 -1.80
CA GLY A 294 -14.68 25.29 -2.39
C GLY A 294 -13.63 26.24 -1.77
N SER A 295 -14.05 27.40 -1.30
CA SER A 295 -13.21 28.41 -0.65
C SER A 295 -14.06 29.27 0.28
N SER A 296 -13.52 29.62 1.45
CA SER A 296 -14.20 30.51 2.40
C SER A 296 -14.28 31.96 1.92
N THR A 297 -13.42 32.36 0.96
CA THR A 297 -13.26 33.76 0.52
C THR A 297 -13.63 33.96 -0.94
N MET A 298 -13.39 32.97 -1.81
CA MET A 298 -13.62 33.07 -3.26
C MET A 298 -14.55 31.95 -3.72
N PRO A 299 -15.87 32.19 -3.90
CA PRO A 299 -16.85 31.14 -4.18
C PRO A 299 -16.57 30.34 -5.47
N HIS A 300 -15.89 30.94 -6.46
CA HIS A 300 -15.55 30.31 -7.75
C HIS A 300 -14.30 29.42 -7.68
N LYS A 301 -13.56 29.44 -6.57
CA LYS A 301 -12.27 28.72 -6.42
C LYS A 301 -12.51 27.30 -5.88
N VAL A 302 -12.27 26.31 -6.71
CA VAL A 302 -12.35 24.89 -6.34
C VAL A 302 -10.95 24.35 -6.12
N ASN A 303 -10.57 24.17 -4.87
CA ASN A 303 -9.24 23.70 -4.49
C ASN A 303 -9.11 22.18 -4.67
N PRO A 304 -7.94 21.65 -5.07
CA PRO A 304 -7.67 20.20 -5.21
C PRO A 304 -7.40 19.52 -3.85
N ILE A 305 -8.25 19.79 -2.85
CA ILE A 305 -8.03 19.41 -1.45
C ILE A 305 -7.93 17.90 -1.23
N ASP A 306 -8.56 17.08 -2.07
CA ASP A 306 -8.48 15.63 -1.95
C ASP A 306 -7.07 15.12 -2.29
N PHE A 307 -6.39 15.70 -3.29
CA PHE A 307 -5.01 15.37 -3.65
C PHE A 307 -4.00 15.89 -2.62
N GLU A 308 -4.21 17.10 -2.09
CA GLU A 308 -3.40 17.66 -1.00
C GLU A 308 -3.54 16.83 0.29
N ASN A 309 -4.77 16.43 0.64
CA ASN A 309 -5.04 15.56 1.78
C ASN A 309 -4.40 14.16 1.58
N SER A 310 -4.47 13.62 0.36
CA SER A 310 -3.79 12.37 0.02
C SER A 310 -2.28 12.49 0.20
N GLU A 311 -1.65 13.49 -0.39
CA GLU A 311 -0.20 13.72 -0.28
C GLU A 311 0.24 13.84 1.18
N GLY A 312 -0.45 14.64 1.99
CA GLY A 312 -0.13 14.83 3.40
C GLY A 312 -0.22 13.54 4.22
N ASN A 313 -1.30 12.75 4.04
CA ASN A 313 -1.48 11.50 4.78
C ASN A 313 -0.52 10.40 4.32
N LEU A 314 -0.25 10.29 3.03
CA LEU A 314 0.75 9.34 2.51
C LEU A 314 2.17 9.70 2.99
N GLY A 315 2.48 11.00 3.14
CA GLY A 315 3.74 11.46 3.74
C GLY A 315 3.85 11.08 5.22
N MET A 316 2.78 11.24 6.00
CA MET A 316 2.71 10.77 7.39
C MET A 316 2.86 9.26 7.49
N ALA A 317 2.20 8.51 6.62
CA ALA A 317 2.36 7.06 6.53
C ALA A 317 3.83 6.69 6.32
N ASN A 318 4.48 7.28 5.33
CA ASN A 318 5.86 6.98 4.98
C ASN A 318 6.84 7.28 6.13
N ALA A 319 6.62 8.34 6.91
CA ALA A 319 7.45 8.66 8.06
C ALA A 319 7.38 7.57 9.15
N VAL A 320 6.17 7.08 9.45
CA VAL A 320 5.97 5.99 10.43
C VAL A 320 6.51 4.67 9.88
N LEU A 321 6.18 4.33 8.64
CA LEU A 321 6.60 3.06 8.01
C LEU A 321 8.12 2.99 7.81
N ALA A 322 8.78 4.09 7.50
CA ALA A 322 10.24 4.15 7.41
C ALA A 322 10.89 3.86 8.75
N PHE A 323 10.42 4.50 9.84
CA PHE A 323 10.92 4.23 11.17
C PHE A 323 10.71 2.77 11.60
N LEU A 324 9.52 2.19 11.31
CA LEU A 324 9.24 0.77 11.59
C LEU A 324 10.20 -0.15 10.82
N SER A 325 10.44 0.14 9.53
CA SER A 325 11.34 -0.65 8.68
C SER A 325 12.80 -0.62 9.14
N GLU A 326 13.24 0.50 9.69
CA GLU A 326 14.63 0.67 10.16
C GLU A 326 14.82 0.15 11.58
N LYS A 327 13.81 0.29 12.45
CA LYS A 327 13.92 -0.05 13.86
C LYS A 327 13.67 -1.52 14.15
N LEU A 328 12.66 -2.14 13.54
CA LEU A 328 12.23 -3.48 13.93
C LEU A 328 13.27 -4.57 13.69
N PRO A 329 14.08 -4.57 12.59
CA PRO A 329 15.16 -5.54 12.41
C PRO A 329 16.34 -5.37 13.39
N VAL A 330 16.35 -4.31 14.18
CA VAL A 330 17.44 -4.01 15.14
C VAL A 330 17.00 -4.29 16.56
N SER A 331 17.56 -5.35 17.13
CA SER A 331 17.36 -5.75 18.54
C SER A 331 18.70 -6.06 19.20
N ARG A 332 18.76 -5.99 20.53
CA ARG A 332 19.96 -6.31 21.29
C ARG A 332 19.97 -7.80 21.59
N TRP A 333 21.06 -8.48 21.22
CA TRP A 333 21.27 -9.91 21.43
C TRP A 333 20.08 -10.73 20.93
N GLN A 334 19.49 -11.58 21.79
CA GLN A 334 18.35 -12.43 21.42
C GLN A 334 17.02 -11.70 21.44
N ARG A 335 16.90 -10.58 22.13
CA ARG A 335 15.81 -9.60 22.12
C ARG A 335 16.01 -8.49 23.14
N ASP A 336 15.56 -7.28 22.82
CA ASP A 336 15.17 -6.25 23.78
C ASP A 336 13.67 -5.89 23.62
N LEU A 337 13.10 -5.14 24.56
CA LEU A 337 11.65 -4.84 24.58
C LEU A 337 11.26 -3.66 23.69
N THR A 338 12.18 -3.02 22.96
CA THR A 338 11.86 -1.83 22.16
C THR A 338 10.95 -2.14 20.99
N ASP A 339 10.98 -3.37 20.47
CA ASP A 339 10.07 -3.86 19.43
C ASP A 339 8.61 -3.79 19.88
N SER A 340 8.28 -4.27 21.07
CA SER A 340 6.92 -4.27 21.61
C SER A 340 6.30 -2.87 21.67
N THR A 341 7.10 -1.86 22.04
CA THR A 341 6.66 -0.45 22.06
C THR A 341 6.35 0.06 20.64
N VAL A 342 7.22 -0.28 19.70
CA VAL A 342 7.18 0.23 18.32
C VAL A 342 6.08 -0.45 17.51
N LEU A 343 5.89 -1.77 17.65
CA LEU A 343 4.87 -2.56 16.95
C LEU A 343 3.43 -2.07 17.19
N ARG A 344 3.15 -1.44 18.32
CA ARG A 344 1.85 -0.81 18.60
C ARG A 344 1.48 0.31 17.62
N ASN A 345 2.45 0.80 16.81
CA ASN A 345 2.24 1.86 15.82
C ASN A 345 2.06 1.33 14.38
N MET A 346 2.04 0.01 14.15
CA MET A 346 1.81 -0.54 12.81
C MET A 346 0.50 -0.01 12.20
N GLY A 347 -0.58 -0.06 12.97
CA GLY A 347 -1.89 0.45 12.57
C GLY A 347 -1.91 1.96 12.29
N VAL A 348 -1.02 2.74 12.91
CA VAL A 348 -0.90 4.17 12.65
C VAL A 348 -0.35 4.42 11.24
N GLY A 349 0.77 3.76 10.89
CA GLY A 349 1.37 3.88 9.55
C GLY A 349 0.42 3.42 8.45
N ILE A 350 -0.18 2.23 8.62
CA ILE A 350 -1.13 1.68 7.65
C ILE A 350 -2.42 2.52 7.60
N GLY A 351 -2.89 3.03 8.72
CA GLY A 351 -4.07 3.89 8.79
C GLY A 351 -3.92 5.17 7.97
N TYR A 352 -2.78 5.84 8.05
CA TYR A 352 -2.49 7.00 7.22
C TYR A 352 -2.36 6.63 5.73
N ALA A 353 -1.81 5.46 5.39
CA ALA A 353 -1.76 4.99 4.01
C ALA A 353 -3.18 4.76 3.45
N VAL A 354 -4.04 4.06 4.17
CA VAL A 354 -5.46 3.83 3.78
C VAL A 354 -6.21 5.15 3.62
N LEU A 355 -5.98 6.10 4.53
CA LEU A 355 -6.58 7.42 4.47
C LEU A 355 -6.14 8.19 3.22
N GLY A 356 -4.85 8.14 2.89
CA GLY A 356 -4.28 8.74 1.67
C GLY A 356 -4.85 8.12 0.39
N LEU A 357 -4.95 6.78 0.32
CA LEU A 357 -5.59 6.06 -0.80
C LEU A 357 -7.05 6.48 -1.00
N ALA A 358 -7.81 6.56 0.10
CA ALA A 358 -9.21 6.98 0.05
C ALA A 358 -9.38 8.43 -0.41
N ALA A 359 -8.50 9.33 0.02
CA ALA A 359 -8.49 10.72 -0.43
C ALA A 359 -8.14 10.82 -1.93
N HIS A 360 -7.11 10.08 -2.38
CA HIS A 360 -6.73 10.01 -3.78
C HIS A 360 -7.90 9.56 -4.68
N LEU A 361 -8.58 8.49 -4.30
CA LEU A 361 -9.74 7.96 -5.04
C LEU A 361 -10.88 9.00 -5.11
N ARG A 362 -11.15 9.72 -4.01
CA ARG A 362 -12.15 10.81 -4.04
C ARG A 362 -11.74 11.92 -5.00
N GLY A 363 -10.47 12.30 -5.04
CA GLY A 363 -9.92 13.27 -5.99
C GLY A 363 -10.10 12.82 -7.42
N LEU A 364 -9.70 11.58 -7.75
CA LEU A 364 -9.86 10.99 -9.09
C LEU A 364 -11.32 11.00 -9.57
N ASN A 365 -12.28 10.76 -8.68
CA ASN A 365 -13.71 10.75 -9.03
C ASN A 365 -14.27 12.15 -9.34
N LYS A 366 -13.58 13.21 -8.91
CA LYS A 366 -13.94 14.60 -9.19
C LYS A 366 -13.24 15.17 -10.43
N LEU A 367 -12.24 14.50 -10.99
CA LEU A 367 -11.51 14.98 -12.16
C LEU A 367 -12.37 14.97 -13.43
N GLU A 368 -12.21 16.02 -14.20
CA GLU A 368 -12.77 16.16 -15.55
C GLU A 368 -11.71 16.81 -16.43
N ALA A 369 -11.31 16.14 -17.52
CA ALA A 369 -10.38 16.70 -18.46
C ALA A 369 -10.96 17.94 -19.16
N ASN A 370 -10.10 18.89 -19.50
CA ASN A 370 -10.45 20.10 -20.23
C ASN A 370 -9.77 20.11 -21.61
N PRO A 371 -10.32 19.43 -22.63
CA PRO A 371 -9.70 19.32 -23.95
C PRO A 371 -9.42 20.67 -24.61
N ALA A 372 -10.25 21.68 -24.34
CA ALA A 372 -10.05 23.02 -24.92
C ALA A 372 -8.76 23.69 -24.41
N ALA A 373 -8.47 23.57 -23.09
CA ALA A 373 -7.22 24.12 -22.55
C ALA A 373 -6.00 23.35 -23.04
N LEU A 374 -6.09 22.03 -23.15
CA LEU A 374 -5.02 21.16 -23.68
C LEU A 374 -4.71 21.50 -25.14
N ALA A 375 -5.75 21.65 -25.98
CA ALA A 375 -5.59 22.02 -27.38
C ALA A 375 -4.98 23.42 -27.53
N ALA A 376 -5.48 24.41 -26.77
CA ALA A 376 -4.97 25.77 -26.85
C ALA A 376 -3.48 25.87 -26.48
N ASP A 377 -3.01 25.11 -25.48
CA ASP A 377 -1.60 25.08 -25.07
C ASP A 377 -0.71 24.44 -26.15
N LEU A 378 -1.17 23.40 -26.82
CA LEU A 378 -0.48 22.77 -27.96
C LEU A 378 -0.43 23.72 -29.18
N ASP A 379 -1.56 24.36 -29.53
CA ASP A 379 -1.66 25.25 -30.68
C ASP A 379 -0.82 26.51 -30.54
N ALA A 380 -0.54 26.91 -29.29
CA ALA A 380 0.35 28.03 -29.00
C ALA A 380 1.84 27.71 -29.15
N THR A 381 2.23 26.45 -29.36
CA THR A 381 3.62 25.99 -29.18
C THR A 381 4.08 25.10 -30.36
N TRP A 382 4.13 25.69 -31.57
CA TRP A 382 4.52 24.97 -32.79
C TRP A 382 6.01 24.60 -32.85
N GLU A 383 6.87 25.25 -32.06
CA GLU A 383 8.30 24.91 -31.91
C GLU A 383 8.55 23.48 -31.43
N LEU A 384 7.55 22.78 -30.86
CA LEU A 384 7.61 21.35 -30.51
C LEU A 384 7.93 20.47 -31.71
N LEU A 385 7.54 20.91 -32.92
CA LEU A 385 7.80 20.17 -34.16
C LEU A 385 9.25 20.28 -34.65
N ALA A 386 10.08 21.08 -34.01
CA ALA A 386 11.51 21.15 -34.33
C ALA A 386 12.18 19.75 -34.13
N GLU A 387 11.74 18.95 -33.16
CA GLU A 387 12.29 17.60 -32.91
C GLU A 387 12.05 16.63 -34.06
N PRO A 388 10.81 16.39 -34.56
CA PRO A 388 10.58 15.50 -35.70
C PRO A 388 11.20 16.02 -36.98
N ILE A 389 11.19 17.33 -37.23
CA ILE A 389 11.83 17.94 -38.40
C ILE A 389 13.33 17.64 -38.38
N GLN A 390 14.01 17.89 -37.26
CA GLN A 390 15.44 17.60 -37.11
C GLN A 390 15.73 16.11 -37.35
N THR A 391 14.91 15.23 -36.81
CA THR A 391 15.07 13.79 -36.92
C THR A 391 14.96 13.33 -38.37
N VAL A 392 13.98 13.86 -39.11
CA VAL A 392 13.82 13.57 -40.56
C VAL A 392 14.97 14.13 -41.37
N MET A 393 15.43 15.37 -41.09
CA MET A 393 16.61 15.93 -41.71
C MET A 393 17.85 15.04 -41.55
N ARG A 394 18.08 14.49 -40.36
CA ARG A 394 19.17 13.54 -40.09
C ARG A 394 19.03 12.27 -40.90
N ARG A 395 17.82 11.71 -41.00
CA ARG A 395 17.54 10.49 -41.80
C ARG A 395 17.96 10.67 -43.26
N TYR A 396 17.76 11.87 -43.82
CA TYR A 396 18.08 12.16 -45.22
C TYR A 396 19.43 12.84 -45.42
N GLY A 397 20.29 12.86 -44.39
CA GLY A 397 21.68 13.36 -44.52
C GLY A 397 21.82 14.85 -44.65
N VAL A 398 20.82 15.63 -44.29
CA VAL A 398 20.90 17.11 -44.28
C VAL A 398 21.99 17.54 -43.32
N THR A 399 22.94 18.38 -43.77
CA THR A 399 24.04 18.87 -42.97
C THR A 399 23.59 19.89 -41.94
N ASN A 400 24.15 19.84 -40.73
CA ASN A 400 23.91 20.78 -39.62
C ASN A 400 22.40 20.97 -39.29
N PRO A 401 21.64 19.92 -39.12
CA PRO A 401 20.17 20.02 -38.94
C PRO A 401 19.78 20.79 -37.67
N TYR A 402 20.54 20.64 -36.57
CA TYR A 402 20.29 21.37 -35.33
C TYR A 402 20.52 22.85 -35.47
N GLU A 403 21.64 23.25 -36.12
CA GLU A 403 22.00 24.63 -36.33
C GLU A 403 21.00 25.35 -37.22
N LYS A 404 20.54 24.71 -38.28
CA LYS A 404 19.49 25.26 -39.18
C LYS A 404 18.18 25.53 -38.44
N LEU A 405 17.74 24.63 -37.57
CA LEU A 405 16.54 24.83 -36.74
C LEU A 405 16.78 25.88 -35.65
N LYS A 406 17.96 25.89 -35.04
CA LYS A 406 18.32 26.87 -34.04
C LYS A 406 18.28 28.30 -34.60
N ASP A 407 18.73 28.49 -35.82
CA ASP A 407 18.69 29.80 -36.52
C ASP A 407 17.26 30.22 -36.85
N LEU A 408 16.36 29.24 -37.07
CA LEU A 408 14.93 29.48 -37.26
C LEU A 408 14.25 29.89 -35.93
N THR A 409 14.62 29.27 -34.81
CA THR A 409 13.95 29.43 -33.53
C THR A 409 14.47 30.56 -32.66
N ARG A 410 15.75 30.96 -32.79
CA ARG A 410 16.38 31.99 -31.95
C ARG A 410 16.06 33.38 -32.43
N GLY A 411 15.46 34.20 -31.57
CA GLY A 411 15.33 35.64 -31.75
C GLY A 411 14.23 36.14 -32.65
N LYS A 412 13.29 35.28 -33.12
CA LYS A 412 12.23 35.68 -34.06
C LYS A 412 10.81 35.60 -33.49
N GLY A 413 10.62 35.60 -32.18
CA GLY A 413 9.29 35.42 -31.56
C GLY A 413 8.80 33.97 -31.64
N SER A 414 7.50 33.72 -31.44
CA SER A 414 6.90 32.39 -31.55
C SER A 414 6.96 31.87 -33.00
N ILE A 415 7.30 30.60 -33.17
CA ILE A 415 7.27 29.92 -34.47
C ILE A 415 5.84 29.68 -34.84
N THR A 416 5.44 30.16 -36.04
CA THR A 416 4.09 29.93 -36.59
C THR A 416 4.09 28.73 -37.53
N PRO A 417 2.90 28.13 -37.78
CA PRO A 417 2.75 27.08 -38.79
C PRO A 417 3.32 27.45 -40.16
N GLU A 418 3.10 28.69 -40.60
CA GLU A 418 3.55 29.18 -41.91
C GLU A 418 5.08 29.25 -42.02
N VAL A 419 5.76 29.66 -40.93
CA VAL A 419 7.23 29.70 -40.85
C VAL A 419 7.81 28.28 -40.94
N LEU A 420 7.24 27.33 -40.21
CA LEU A 420 7.66 25.92 -40.30
C LEU A 420 7.38 25.32 -41.67
N ALA A 421 6.20 25.59 -42.26
CA ALA A 421 5.85 25.09 -43.57
C ALA A 421 6.78 25.62 -44.66
N SER A 422 7.16 26.90 -44.61
CA SER A 422 8.15 27.46 -45.55
C SER A 422 9.50 26.76 -45.38
N PHE A 423 9.97 26.61 -44.17
CA PHE A 423 11.25 25.93 -43.87
C PHE A 423 11.26 24.48 -44.38
N ILE A 424 10.18 23.73 -44.18
CA ILE A 424 10.04 22.31 -44.64
C ILE A 424 10.10 22.23 -46.16
N ARG A 425 9.42 23.13 -46.86
CA ARG A 425 9.42 23.16 -48.36
C ARG A 425 10.80 23.38 -48.92
N ASP A 426 11.63 24.15 -48.25
CA ASP A 426 13.00 24.50 -48.68
C ASP A 426 14.06 23.44 -48.33
N LEU A 427 13.66 22.35 -47.61
CA LEU A 427 14.59 21.27 -47.25
C LEU A 427 14.93 20.42 -48.49
N ASP A 428 16.18 19.99 -48.58
CA ASP A 428 16.63 19.00 -49.57
C ASP A 428 16.39 17.56 -49.06
N ILE A 429 15.12 17.16 -49.11
CA ILE A 429 14.61 15.83 -48.69
C ILE A 429 13.50 15.39 -49.70
N PRO A 430 13.17 14.11 -49.78
CA PRO A 430 12.10 13.64 -50.66
C PRO A 430 10.76 14.31 -50.40
N ASP A 431 9.99 14.55 -51.46
CA ASP A 431 8.69 15.24 -51.36
C ASP A 431 7.68 14.51 -50.47
N GLU A 432 7.70 13.19 -50.42
CA GLU A 432 6.91 12.38 -49.50
C GLU A 432 7.24 12.71 -48.06
N ALA A 433 8.55 12.87 -47.72
CA ALA A 433 8.98 13.24 -46.38
C ALA A 433 8.61 14.69 -46.03
N LYS A 434 8.67 15.61 -47.02
CA LYS A 434 8.17 16.97 -46.81
C LYS A 434 6.69 16.97 -46.49
N GLN A 435 5.89 16.20 -47.24
CA GLN A 435 4.45 16.14 -47.02
C GLN A 435 4.12 15.56 -45.65
N GLN A 436 4.81 14.48 -45.23
CA GLN A 436 4.66 13.94 -43.87
C GLN A 436 4.91 14.96 -42.79
N LEU A 437 5.94 15.81 -42.96
CA LEU A 437 6.24 16.86 -42.02
C LEU A 437 5.23 18.02 -42.04
N LEU A 438 4.70 18.37 -43.24
CA LEU A 438 3.68 19.42 -43.40
C LEU A 438 2.33 19.03 -42.80
N ASP A 439 2.02 17.72 -42.75
CA ASP A 439 0.79 17.21 -42.18
C ASP A 439 0.85 17.10 -40.63
N LEU A 440 2.06 17.26 -40.03
CA LEU A 440 2.19 17.20 -38.58
C LEU A 440 1.67 18.48 -37.91
N THR A 441 0.96 18.26 -36.81
CA THR A 441 0.61 19.30 -35.85
C THR A 441 1.12 18.90 -34.46
N PRO A 442 1.28 19.84 -33.53
CA PRO A 442 1.62 19.48 -32.14
C PRO A 442 0.65 18.42 -31.54
N ALA A 443 -0.65 18.52 -31.87
CA ALA A 443 -1.66 17.58 -31.39
C ALA A 443 -1.57 16.18 -32.04
N SER A 444 -1.06 16.06 -33.27
CA SER A 444 -0.89 14.76 -33.95
C SER A 444 0.46 14.09 -33.65
N TYR A 445 1.42 14.83 -33.09
CA TYR A 445 2.77 14.32 -32.78
C TYR A 445 2.84 13.64 -31.43
N VAL A 446 2.03 12.61 -31.23
CA VAL A 446 1.92 11.87 -29.95
C VAL A 446 2.48 10.44 -30.03
N GLY A 447 3.04 10.05 -31.16
CA GLY A 447 3.66 8.74 -31.35
C GLY A 447 2.70 7.58 -31.04
N LYS A 448 3.12 6.67 -30.15
CA LYS A 448 2.33 5.50 -29.72
C LYS A 448 1.54 5.73 -28.43
N ALA A 449 1.43 6.96 -27.93
CA ALA A 449 0.85 7.25 -26.61
C ALA A 449 -0.57 6.71 -26.46
N GLU A 450 -1.45 6.92 -27.45
CA GLU A 450 -2.81 6.39 -27.45
C GLU A 450 -2.85 4.86 -27.33
N ASN A 451 -2.04 4.17 -28.13
CA ASN A 451 -1.98 2.71 -28.13
C ASN A 451 -1.42 2.16 -26.81
N LEU A 452 -0.46 2.87 -26.19
CA LEU A 452 0.10 2.52 -24.88
C LEU A 452 -0.95 2.67 -23.77
N ALA A 453 -1.74 3.74 -23.82
CA ALA A 453 -2.82 3.97 -22.87
C ALA A 453 -3.96 2.94 -22.98
N LYS A 454 -4.31 2.52 -24.20
CA LYS A 454 -5.42 1.57 -24.43
C LYS A 454 -5.12 0.12 -24.05
N ARG A 455 -3.85 -0.26 -23.97
CA ARG A 455 -3.47 -1.67 -23.71
C ARG A 455 -3.05 -1.97 -22.27
N ILE A 456 -3.10 -0.98 -21.39
CA ILE A 456 -2.80 -1.17 -19.96
C ILE A 456 -3.92 -1.89 -19.24
#